data_eac0dc0fa4f5d836f511a61f52728deb
#
_entry.id   eac0dc0fa4f5d836f511a61f52728deb
#
_cell.length_a   1.000
_cell.length_b   1.000
_cell.length_c   1.000
_cell.angle_alpha   90.00
_cell.angle_beta   90.00
_cell.angle_gamma   90.00
#
_symmetry.space_group_name_H-M   'P 1'
#
loop_
_entity.id
_entity.type
_entity.pdbx_description
1 polymer ?
#
loop_
_entity_poly.entity_id
_entity_poly.type
_entity_poly.pdbx_seq_one_letter_code
_entity_poly.pdbx_strand_id
1 'polypeptide(L)'
;MTPMSRFILFLSVVLCAFFGETQAADKPVATYSIVAFDPVTGDLGIAVQSKFFGVGSVVPWAKAGVGAVATQSYANTTYGPKGLELMAAGKSPEETLKILTNSDPGRDQRQVGMVDARGRAASFTGRACNAWAGHKVGKHYAAQGNILAGEAVVGDMAAAFEKARKKPDTELADWLVAGLAAAEAAGGDKRGRQSSALLVVREKGGYARFNDRFIDIRAEDHKTPVKELVRLLELHKKFYAHSHRNKPLKKK
;
A
#
# COMPACT_ATOMS: atom_id res chain seq x y z
N MET A 1 -74.92 -10.38 -46.08
CA MET A 1 -74.04 -11.32 -45.32
C MET A 1 -72.63 -10.77 -45.40
N THR A 2 -72.21 -10.09 -44.33
CA THR A 2 -70.88 -9.46 -44.22
C THR A 2 -70.04 -10.27 -43.24
N PRO A 3 -68.78 -10.62 -43.53
CA PRO A 3 -67.93 -11.34 -42.59
C PRO A 3 -67.28 -10.42 -41.58
N MET A 4 -67.42 -10.78 -40.29
CA MET A 4 -66.73 -10.14 -39.19
C MET A 4 -65.25 -10.42 -39.22
N SER A 5 -64.45 -9.35 -39.30
CA SER A 5 -63.00 -9.37 -39.19
C SER A 5 -62.62 -9.47 -37.70
N ARG A 6 -61.94 -10.58 -37.35
CA ARG A 6 -61.35 -10.78 -35.98
C ARG A 6 -59.98 -10.10 -35.92
N PHE A 7 -59.93 -8.99 -35.20
CA PHE A 7 -58.63 -8.39 -34.77
C PHE A 7 -58.00 -9.24 -33.67
N ILE A 8 -56.88 -9.89 -33.98
CA ILE A 8 -56.04 -10.53 -32.98
C ILE A 8 -55.04 -9.53 -32.50
N LEU A 9 -55.20 -9.10 -31.24
CA LEU A 9 -54.26 -8.20 -30.57
C LEU A 9 -53.07 -9.02 -30.03
N PHE A 10 -51.91 -8.89 -30.69
CA PHE A 10 -50.66 -9.45 -30.16
C PHE A 10 -50.12 -8.56 -29.03
N LEU A 11 -50.25 -9.03 -27.80
CA LEU A 11 -49.65 -8.40 -26.65
C LEU A 11 -48.19 -8.88 -26.52
N SER A 12 -47.25 -8.06 -27.05
CA SER A 12 -45.82 -8.33 -26.89
C SER A 12 -45.40 -8.00 -25.47
N VAL A 13 -45.19 -9.01 -24.63
CA VAL A 13 -44.59 -8.87 -23.31
C VAL A 13 -43.07 -8.69 -23.52
N VAL A 14 -42.59 -7.46 -23.40
CA VAL A 14 -41.16 -7.18 -23.33
C VAL A 14 -40.66 -7.57 -21.95
N LEU A 15 -40.05 -8.73 -21.84
CA LEU A 15 -39.37 -9.21 -20.64
C LEU A 15 -38.03 -8.44 -20.53
N CYS A 16 -38.01 -7.30 -19.83
CA CYS A 16 -36.77 -6.66 -19.42
C CYS A 16 -36.03 -7.55 -18.42
N ALA A 17 -35.12 -8.38 -18.92
CA ALA A 17 -34.15 -9.06 -18.09
C ALA A 17 -33.22 -7.98 -17.47
N PHE A 18 -33.45 -7.59 -16.23
CA PHE A 18 -32.48 -6.90 -15.42
C PHE A 18 -31.27 -7.84 -15.21
N PHE A 19 -30.27 -7.72 -16.08
CA PHE A 19 -28.94 -8.20 -15.75
C PHE A 19 -28.45 -7.34 -14.58
N GLY A 20 -28.73 -7.80 -13.37
CA GLY A 20 -28.03 -7.28 -12.21
C GLY A 20 -26.54 -7.58 -12.44
N GLU A 21 -25.75 -6.52 -12.72
CA GLU A 21 -24.31 -6.63 -12.61
C GLU A 21 -24.01 -7.08 -11.19
N THR A 22 -23.66 -8.37 -11.04
CA THR A 22 -23.06 -8.88 -9.82
C THR A 22 -21.70 -8.18 -9.74
N GLN A 23 -21.68 -7.04 -9.06
CA GLN A 23 -20.44 -6.41 -8.64
C GLN A 23 -19.64 -7.50 -7.92
N ALA A 24 -18.56 -7.96 -8.55
CA ALA A 24 -17.68 -8.96 -7.94
C ALA A 24 -17.29 -8.40 -6.58
N ALA A 25 -17.70 -9.07 -5.51
CA ALA A 25 -17.39 -8.64 -4.16
C ALA A 25 -15.87 -8.50 -4.07
N ASP A 26 -15.38 -7.29 -3.87
CA ASP A 26 -13.95 -7.01 -3.77
C ASP A 26 -13.35 -7.93 -2.71
N LYS A 27 -12.40 -8.78 -3.12
CA LYS A 27 -11.70 -9.64 -2.17
C LYS A 27 -10.84 -8.75 -1.27
N PRO A 28 -10.90 -8.95 0.07
CA PRO A 28 -10.08 -8.15 0.97
C PRO A 28 -8.60 -8.34 0.66
N VAL A 29 -7.88 -7.24 0.55
CA VAL A 29 -6.42 -7.21 0.43
C VAL A 29 -5.83 -7.41 1.83
N ALA A 30 -5.88 -8.65 2.32
CA ALA A 30 -5.22 -9.01 3.58
C ALA A 30 -3.72 -8.88 3.41
N THR A 31 -3.07 -8.14 4.29
CA THR A 31 -1.80 -7.53 3.97
C THR A 31 -1.09 -7.10 5.23
N TYR A 32 0.23 -7.11 5.20
CA TYR A 32 1.02 -6.29 6.09
C TYR A 32 1.93 -5.37 5.27
N SER A 33 2.06 -4.14 5.74
CA SER A 33 2.83 -3.10 5.06
C SER A 33 3.46 -2.13 6.05
N ILE A 34 4.48 -1.43 5.60
CA ILE A 34 5.14 -0.36 6.33
C ILE A 34 5.39 0.81 5.38
N VAL A 35 5.04 2.02 5.84
CA VAL A 35 5.39 3.28 5.18
C VAL A 35 6.43 3.99 6.01
N ALA A 36 7.44 4.60 5.37
CA ALA A 36 8.50 5.27 6.12
C ALA A 36 9.15 6.43 5.36
N PHE A 37 9.80 7.31 6.13
CA PHE A 37 10.57 8.45 5.67
C PHE A 37 12.01 8.36 6.21
N ASP A 38 12.98 8.61 5.35
CA ASP A 38 14.38 8.79 5.74
C ASP A 38 14.73 10.28 5.87
N PRO A 39 14.97 10.80 7.09
CA PRO A 39 15.26 12.20 7.30
C PRO A 39 16.64 12.64 6.77
N VAL A 40 17.52 11.69 6.42
CA VAL A 40 18.86 11.97 5.89
C VAL A 40 18.83 12.19 4.39
N THR A 41 18.15 11.30 3.66
CA THR A 41 18.08 11.34 2.19
C THR A 41 16.84 12.03 1.66
N GLY A 42 15.78 12.14 2.47
CA GLY A 42 14.46 12.62 2.05
C GLY A 42 13.63 11.57 1.32
N ASP A 43 14.08 10.33 1.29
CA ASP A 43 13.37 9.23 0.67
C ASP A 43 12.07 8.93 1.41
N LEU A 44 11.04 8.62 0.63
CA LEU A 44 9.75 8.16 1.10
C LEU A 44 9.47 6.80 0.49
N GLY A 45 9.04 5.83 1.29
CA GLY A 45 8.89 4.48 0.77
C GLY A 45 7.81 3.65 1.45
N ILE A 46 7.38 2.61 0.73
CA ILE A 46 6.42 1.61 1.18
C ILE A 46 6.95 0.23 0.80
N ALA A 47 6.87 -0.70 1.75
CA ALA A 47 6.97 -2.12 1.44
C ALA A 47 5.70 -2.85 1.89
N VAL A 48 5.28 -3.86 1.11
CA VAL A 48 4.03 -4.59 1.31
C VAL A 48 4.14 -6.04 0.88
N GLN A 49 3.47 -6.93 1.61
CA GLN A 49 3.23 -8.33 1.22
C GLN A 49 1.76 -8.70 1.43
N SER A 50 1.23 -9.57 0.57
CA SER A 50 -0.16 -10.02 0.65
C SER A 50 -0.35 -11.41 0.04
N LYS A 51 -1.37 -12.15 0.51
CA LYS A 51 -1.99 -13.26 -0.24
C LYS A 51 -3.03 -12.68 -1.23
N PHE A 52 -2.53 -11.87 -2.14
CA PHE A 52 -3.28 -11.17 -3.18
C PHE A 52 -2.39 -11.04 -4.41
N PHE A 53 -2.94 -11.21 -5.61
CA PHE A 53 -2.18 -11.03 -6.84
C PHE A 53 -1.87 -9.55 -7.08
N GLY A 54 -0.60 -9.23 -7.38
CA GLY A 54 -0.25 -7.87 -7.81
C GLY A 54 -0.48 -6.77 -6.77
N VAL A 55 -0.20 -7.03 -5.49
CA VAL A 55 -0.45 -6.07 -4.39
C VAL A 55 0.19 -4.70 -4.60
N GLY A 56 1.27 -4.66 -5.37
CA GLY A 56 1.99 -3.43 -5.69
C GLY A 56 1.21 -2.44 -6.56
N SER A 57 0.13 -2.86 -7.22
CA SER A 57 -0.75 -1.98 -8.00
C SER A 57 -1.85 -1.33 -7.16
N VAL A 58 -2.10 -1.82 -5.94
CA VAL A 58 -3.22 -1.41 -5.09
C VAL A 58 -2.75 -0.61 -3.88
N VAL A 59 -1.77 -1.13 -3.15
CA VAL A 59 -1.44 -0.66 -1.79
C VAL A 59 -0.52 0.55 -1.76
N PRO A 60 0.65 0.57 -2.46
CA PRO A 60 1.65 1.63 -2.29
C PRO A 60 1.39 2.86 -3.17
N TRP A 61 1.45 4.03 -2.55
CA TRP A 61 1.34 5.34 -3.19
C TRP A 61 2.37 6.28 -2.57
N ALA A 62 3.19 6.94 -3.39
CA ALA A 62 4.19 7.88 -2.90
C ALA A 62 4.44 9.03 -3.87
N LYS A 63 4.82 10.18 -3.31
CA LYS A 63 5.26 11.36 -4.05
C LYS A 63 6.44 11.98 -3.31
N ALA A 64 7.57 12.14 -4.00
CA ALA A 64 8.78 12.74 -3.42
C ALA A 64 8.51 14.15 -2.89
N GLY A 65 9.08 14.47 -1.73
CA GLY A 65 8.88 15.76 -1.06
C GLY A 65 7.48 15.97 -0.46
N VAL A 66 6.57 14.96 -0.54
CA VAL A 66 5.20 15.06 -0.04
C VAL A 66 4.90 14.00 1.02
N GLY A 67 4.92 12.71 0.64
CA GLY A 67 4.57 11.64 1.55
C GLY A 67 4.46 10.28 0.88
N ALA A 68 4.10 9.28 1.72
CA ALA A 68 3.81 7.91 1.31
C ALA A 68 2.54 7.40 2.02
N VAL A 69 1.74 6.61 1.30
CA VAL A 69 0.46 6.05 1.74
C VAL A 69 0.41 4.57 1.39
N ALA A 70 0.00 3.73 2.34
CA ALA A 70 -0.36 2.34 2.13
C ALA A 70 -1.84 2.14 2.48
N THR A 71 -2.69 1.87 1.51
CA THR A 71 -4.12 1.59 1.70
C THR A 71 -4.43 0.13 1.45
N GLN A 72 -5.07 -0.55 2.38
CA GLN A 72 -5.25 -2.00 2.37
C GLN A 72 -6.51 -2.46 3.13
N SER A 73 -6.68 -3.77 3.38
CA SER A 73 -7.92 -4.44 3.82
C SER A 73 -8.95 -4.41 2.68
N TYR A 74 -10.14 -3.93 2.86
CA TYR A 74 -10.99 -3.54 1.74
C TYR A 74 -10.48 -2.17 1.23
N ALA A 75 -9.43 -2.20 0.41
CA ALA A 75 -8.67 -1.02 0.06
C ALA A 75 -9.51 0.02 -0.69
N ASN A 76 -9.56 1.24 -0.17
CA ASN A 76 -10.02 2.39 -0.92
C ASN A 76 -8.81 3.04 -1.61
N THR A 77 -8.58 2.72 -2.88
CA THR A 77 -7.41 3.20 -3.62
C THR A 77 -7.40 4.72 -3.82
N THR A 78 -8.54 5.40 -3.66
CA THR A 78 -8.59 6.87 -3.71
C THR A 78 -7.85 7.53 -2.54
N TYR A 79 -7.61 6.79 -1.43
CA TYR A 79 -6.84 7.29 -0.30
C TYR A 79 -5.38 7.59 -0.66
N GLY A 80 -4.81 6.88 -1.65
CA GLY A 80 -3.48 7.15 -2.17
C GLY A 80 -3.35 8.56 -2.74
N PRO A 81 -3.94 8.86 -3.91
CA PRO A 81 -3.82 10.17 -4.55
C PRO A 81 -4.41 11.31 -3.69
N LYS A 82 -5.61 11.15 -3.11
CA LYS A 82 -6.21 12.18 -2.24
C LYS A 82 -5.39 12.44 -0.97
N GLY A 83 -4.81 11.39 -0.38
CA GLY A 83 -3.94 11.54 0.78
C GLY A 83 -2.68 12.33 0.44
N LEU A 84 -2.05 12.06 -0.69
CA LEU A 84 -0.91 12.80 -1.18
C LEU A 84 -1.26 14.27 -1.51
N GLU A 85 -2.43 14.53 -2.09
CA GLU A 85 -2.93 15.89 -2.34
C GLU A 85 -3.10 16.69 -1.05
N LEU A 86 -3.75 16.11 -0.03
CA LEU A 86 -3.94 16.74 1.28
C LEU A 86 -2.62 17.02 1.98
N MET A 87 -1.68 16.06 1.97
CA MET A 87 -0.35 16.26 2.54
C MET A 87 0.46 17.31 1.76
N ALA A 88 0.33 17.38 0.43
CA ALA A 88 0.94 18.44 -0.39
C ALA A 88 0.36 19.82 -0.06
N ALA A 89 -0.93 19.89 0.31
CA ALA A 89 -1.58 21.09 0.82
C ALA A 89 -1.24 21.43 2.29
N GLY A 90 -0.27 20.72 2.90
CA GLY A 90 0.26 20.99 4.24
C GLY A 90 -0.44 20.28 5.39
N LYS A 91 -1.47 19.45 5.13
CA LYS A 91 -2.12 18.64 6.16
C LYS A 91 -1.15 17.61 6.73
N SER A 92 -1.26 17.35 8.02
CA SER A 92 -0.53 16.22 8.63
C SER A 92 -1.14 14.88 8.21
N PRO A 93 -0.40 13.76 8.33
CA PRO A 93 -0.96 12.43 8.12
C PRO A 93 -2.20 12.15 8.97
N GLU A 94 -2.22 12.62 10.22
CA GLU A 94 -3.35 12.45 11.13
C GLU A 94 -4.59 13.24 10.65
N GLU A 95 -4.43 14.53 10.29
CA GLU A 95 -5.51 15.34 9.72
C GLU A 95 -6.02 14.73 8.41
N THR A 96 -5.10 14.25 7.57
CA THR A 96 -5.40 13.60 6.30
C THR A 96 -6.24 12.34 6.50
N LEU A 97 -5.83 11.45 7.42
CA LEU A 97 -6.62 10.26 7.77
C LEU A 97 -8.02 10.62 8.25
N LYS A 98 -8.14 11.61 9.15
CA LYS A 98 -9.44 12.06 9.66
C LYS A 98 -10.35 12.57 8.54
N ILE A 99 -9.84 13.34 7.60
CA ILE A 99 -10.62 13.84 6.45
C ILE A 99 -11.09 12.67 5.59
N LEU A 100 -10.18 11.76 5.20
CA LEU A 100 -10.50 10.64 4.31
C LEU A 100 -11.47 9.65 4.93
N THR A 101 -11.25 9.28 6.19
CA THR A 101 -12.12 8.29 6.88
C THR A 101 -13.48 8.86 7.23
N ASN A 102 -13.59 10.15 7.57
CA ASN A 102 -14.89 10.77 7.84
C ASN A 102 -15.79 10.86 6.60
N SER A 103 -15.21 10.92 5.41
CA SER A 103 -15.93 10.96 4.13
C SER A 103 -16.21 9.57 3.52
N ASP A 104 -15.70 8.48 4.13
CA ASP A 104 -15.88 7.11 3.63
C ASP A 104 -16.90 6.32 4.50
N PRO A 105 -18.10 6.02 3.98
CA PRO A 105 -19.05 5.15 4.68
C PRO A 105 -18.50 3.76 5.00
N GLY A 106 -17.53 3.26 4.21
CA GLY A 106 -16.89 1.96 4.38
C GLY A 106 -15.66 1.99 5.30
N ARG A 107 -15.36 3.10 5.98
CA ARG A 107 -14.15 3.30 6.79
C ARG A 107 -13.85 2.16 7.77
N ASP A 108 -14.89 1.55 8.33
CA ASP A 108 -14.73 0.47 9.31
C ASP A 108 -14.00 -0.76 8.75
N GLN A 109 -13.96 -0.92 7.44
CA GLN A 109 -13.25 -2.00 6.74
C GLN A 109 -11.92 -1.55 6.13
N ARG A 110 -11.52 -0.27 6.26
CA ARG A 110 -10.28 0.27 5.70
C ARG A 110 -9.14 0.14 6.68
N GLN A 111 -7.94 -0.06 6.14
CA GLN A 111 -6.71 0.07 6.89
C GLN A 111 -5.72 0.89 6.07
N VAL A 112 -5.11 1.89 6.69
CA VAL A 112 -4.21 2.80 5.99
C VAL A 112 -3.12 3.33 6.90
N GLY A 113 -1.87 3.35 6.39
CA GLY A 113 -0.74 4.01 7.02
C GLY A 113 -0.22 5.13 6.15
N MET A 114 0.23 6.22 6.76
CA MET A 114 0.76 7.40 6.08
C MET A 114 1.99 7.95 6.78
N VAL A 115 2.91 8.52 6.00
CA VAL A 115 4.02 9.33 6.49
C VAL A 115 4.21 10.51 5.54
N ASP A 116 4.51 11.70 6.08
CA ASP A 116 4.82 12.87 5.26
C ASP A 116 6.34 13.13 5.16
N ALA A 117 6.71 14.08 4.30
CA ALA A 117 8.12 14.48 4.10
C ALA A 117 8.73 15.25 5.28
N ARG A 118 7.98 15.48 6.37
CA ARG A 118 8.48 15.98 7.65
C ARG A 118 8.71 14.85 8.65
N GLY A 119 8.39 13.59 8.24
CA GLY A 119 8.52 12.40 9.08
C GLY A 119 7.40 12.22 10.11
N ARG A 120 6.29 13.00 10.02
CA ARG A 120 5.10 12.74 10.80
C ARG A 120 4.41 11.52 10.22
N ALA A 121 3.96 10.59 11.07
CA ALA A 121 3.33 9.36 10.63
C ALA A 121 2.02 9.12 11.40
N ALA A 122 1.05 8.51 10.73
CA ALA A 122 -0.20 8.08 11.33
C ALA A 122 -0.73 6.82 10.66
N SER A 123 -1.56 6.06 11.37
CA SER A 123 -2.24 4.88 10.83
C SER A 123 -3.66 4.77 11.36
N PHE A 124 -4.52 4.19 10.54
CA PHE A 124 -5.91 3.89 10.87
C PHE A 124 -6.19 2.42 10.58
N THR A 125 -6.80 1.73 11.54
CA THR A 125 -7.35 0.38 11.38
C THR A 125 -8.83 0.43 11.74
N GLY A 126 -9.69 0.22 10.77
CA GLY A 126 -11.14 0.20 10.97
C GLY A 126 -11.56 -0.99 11.82
N ARG A 127 -12.61 -0.81 12.62
CA ARG A 127 -13.09 -1.81 13.60
C ARG A 127 -13.62 -3.11 12.98
N ALA A 128 -13.99 -3.09 11.69
CA ALA A 128 -14.44 -4.25 10.93
C ALA A 128 -13.34 -4.85 10.04
N CYS A 129 -12.07 -4.45 10.20
CA CYS A 129 -10.94 -5.16 9.59
C CYS A 129 -10.85 -6.59 10.16
N ASN A 130 -10.63 -7.56 9.27
CA ASN A 130 -10.58 -8.97 9.67
C ASN A 130 -9.37 -9.24 10.59
N ALA A 131 -9.60 -9.92 11.68
CA ALA A 131 -8.63 -10.18 12.75
C ALA A 131 -7.57 -11.27 12.36
N TRP A 132 -6.34 -11.20 12.89
CA TRP A 132 -5.85 -10.10 13.70
C TRP A 132 -5.60 -8.88 12.80
N ALA A 133 -5.99 -7.70 13.25
CA ALA A 133 -5.72 -6.45 12.53
C ALA A 133 -5.28 -5.38 13.52
N GLY A 134 -4.27 -4.59 13.14
CA GLY A 134 -3.75 -3.53 13.98
C GLY A 134 -2.60 -2.79 13.31
N HIS A 135 -2.04 -1.80 14.05
CA HIS A 135 -0.94 -1.00 13.56
C HIS A 135 -0.02 -0.53 14.70
N LYS A 136 1.19 -0.11 14.32
CA LYS A 136 2.15 0.54 15.19
C LYS A 136 2.73 1.76 14.47
N VAL A 137 2.66 2.91 15.13
CA VAL A 137 3.27 4.15 14.64
C VAL A 137 4.53 4.41 15.43
N GLY A 138 5.61 4.74 14.75
CA GLY A 138 6.90 5.10 15.34
C GLY A 138 7.50 6.34 14.70
N LYS A 139 8.73 6.66 15.09
CA LYS A 139 9.41 7.84 14.55
C LYS A 139 9.71 7.65 13.06
N HIS A 140 9.02 8.42 12.20
CA HIS A 140 9.15 8.43 10.75
C HIS A 140 8.61 7.19 10.02
N TYR A 141 7.73 6.41 10.65
CA TYR A 141 7.09 5.26 10.01
C TYR A 141 5.73 4.91 10.62
N ALA A 142 4.92 4.20 9.84
CA ALA A 142 3.75 3.46 10.31
C ALA A 142 3.76 2.04 9.73
N ALA A 143 3.54 1.05 10.59
CA ALA A 143 3.46 -0.38 10.26
C ALA A 143 2.05 -0.88 10.59
N GLN A 144 1.40 -1.59 9.68
CA GLN A 144 0.03 -2.08 9.84
C GLN A 144 -0.19 -3.41 9.14
N GLY A 145 -1.24 -4.10 9.56
CA GLY A 145 -1.65 -5.33 8.90
C GLY A 145 -3.03 -5.82 9.34
N ASN A 146 -3.63 -6.69 8.53
CA ASN A 146 -4.92 -7.32 8.75
C ASN A 146 -4.91 -8.77 8.27
N ILE A 147 -5.77 -9.62 8.83
CA ILE A 147 -5.80 -11.08 8.65
C ILE A 147 -4.44 -11.71 9.00
N LEU A 148 -3.77 -11.19 10.00
CA LEU A 148 -2.44 -11.62 10.39
C LEU A 148 -2.49 -12.81 11.37
N ALA A 149 -1.38 -13.54 11.47
CA ALA A 149 -1.19 -14.59 12.46
C ALA A 149 -1.38 -14.09 13.90
N GLY A 150 -0.99 -12.83 14.17
CA GLY A 150 -1.13 -12.19 15.47
C GLY A 150 -0.47 -10.81 15.51
N GLU A 151 -0.51 -10.17 16.69
CA GLU A 151 0.08 -8.84 16.93
C GLU A 151 1.60 -8.82 16.70
N ALA A 152 2.28 -9.93 16.98
CA ALA A 152 3.73 -10.06 16.77
C ALA A 152 4.17 -9.71 15.35
N VAL A 153 3.32 -9.95 14.33
CA VAL A 153 3.65 -9.63 12.94
C VAL A 153 3.96 -8.15 12.76
N VAL A 154 3.12 -7.27 13.30
CA VAL A 154 3.34 -5.81 13.24
C VAL A 154 4.44 -5.38 14.21
N GLY A 155 4.50 -6.00 15.39
CA GLY A 155 5.52 -5.74 16.40
C GLY A 155 6.93 -6.00 15.88
N ASP A 156 7.15 -7.18 15.30
CA ASP A 156 8.45 -7.62 14.78
C ASP A 156 8.84 -6.88 13.51
N MET A 157 7.85 -6.55 12.64
CA MET A 157 8.06 -5.67 11.50
C MET A 157 8.67 -4.32 11.92
N ALA A 158 8.05 -3.68 12.90
CA ALA A 158 8.51 -2.40 13.42
C ALA A 158 9.89 -2.51 14.09
N ALA A 159 10.11 -3.55 14.91
CA ALA A 159 11.38 -3.77 15.60
C ALA A 159 12.54 -4.03 14.61
N ALA A 160 12.30 -4.82 13.58
CA ALA A 160 13.31 -5.10 12.57
C ALA A 160 13.63 -3.86 11.72
N PHE A 161 12.63 -3.04 11.35
CA PHE A 161 12.82 -1.76 10.70
C PHE A 161 13.71 -0.83 11.57
N GLU A 162 13.37 -0.68 12.85
CA GLU A 162 14.13 0.15 13.79
C GLU A 162 15.57 -0.35 14.01
N LYS A 163 15.79 -1.65 13.97
CA LYS A 163 17.13 -2.25 14.03
C LYS A 163 17.91 -2.02 12.74
N ALA A 164 17.28 -2.20 11.60
CA ALA A 164 17.92 -2.07 10.29
C ALA A 164 18.40 -0.63 10.04
N ARG A 165 17.59 0.39 10.38
CA ARG A 165 17.96 1.79 10.16
C ARG A 165 19.14 2.29 11.01
N LYS A 166 19.56 1.53 12.01
CA LYS A 166 20.76 1.84 12.82
C LYS A 166 22.05 1.25 12.26
N LYS A 167 21.94 0.39 11.23
CA LYS A 167 23.11 -0.21 10.60
C LYS A 167 23.78 0.77 9.65
N PRO A 168 25.12 0.87 9.65
CA PRO A 168 25.83 1.66 8.67
C PRO A 168 25.59 1.11 7.26
N ASP A 169 25.79 1.94 6.26
CA ASP A 169 25.75 1.59 4.83
C ASP A 169 24.43 0.96 4.36
N THR A 170 23.32 1.26 5.07
CA THR A 170 21.97 0.85 4.68
C THR A 170 21.11 2.06 4.32
N GLU A 171 20.10 1.83 3.49
CA GLU A 171 19.17 2.85 3.03
C GLU A 171 17.72 2.47 3.34
N LEU A 172 16.76 3.38 3.13
CA LEU A 172 15.35 3.18 3.43
C LEU A 172 14.79 1.85 2.86
N ALA A 173 15.21 1.49 1.65
CA ALA A 173 14.80 0.24 1.00
C ALA A 173 15.18 -1.01 1.83
N ASP A 174 16.39 -1.02 2.40
CA ASP A 174 16.87 -2.12 3.25
C ASP A 174 16.05 -2.25 4.52
N TRP A 175 15.72 -1.10 5.14
CA TRP A 175 14.97 -1.08 6.39
C TRP A 175 13.54 -1.58 6.19
N LEU A 176 12.91 -1.15 5.09
CA LEU A 176 11.56 -1.57 4.72
C LEU A 176 11.48 -3.08 4.45
N VAL A 177 12.43 -3.61 3.68
CA VAL A 177 12.45 -5.04 3.35
C VAL A 177 12.81 -5.90 4.56
N ALA A 178 13.71 -5.42 5.44
CA ALA A 178 14.01 -6.10 6.70
C ALA A 178 12.76 -6.20 7.60
N GLY A 179 11.94 -5.13 7.64
CA GLY A 179 10.64 -5.16 8.32
C GLY A 179 9.71 -6.23 7.75
N LEU A 180 9.53 -6.28 6.42
CA LEU A 180 8.69 -7.31 5.79
C LEU A 180 9.17 -8.73 6.06
N ALA A 181 10.48 -8.97 6.03
CA ALA A 181 11.04 -10.29 6.29
C ALA A 181 10.77 -10.75 7.74
N ALA A 182 10.87 -9.85 8.71
CA ALA A 182 10.55 -10.15 10.09
C ALA A 182 9.04 -10.40 10.29
N ALA A 183 8.19 -9.63 9.65
CA ALA A 183 6.75 -9.85 9.65
C ALA A 183 6.37 -11.23 9.07
N GLU A 184 7.01 -11.63 7.97
CA GLU A 184 6.81 -12.96 7.38
C GLU A 184 7.24 -14.07 8.35
N ALA A 185 8.39 -13.90 9.02
CA ALA A 185 8.91 -14.86 10.01
C ALA A 185 8.00 -14.98 11.24
N ALA A 186 7.33 -13.89 11.64
CA ALA A 186 6.35 -13.86 12.74
C ALA A 186 4.98 -14.46 12.37
N GLY A 187 4.85 -15.06 11.17
CA GLY A 187 3.64 -15.75 10.70
C GLY A 187 2.87 -15.02 9.60
N GLY A 188 3.12 -13.72 9.38
CA GLY A 188 2.57 -12.96 8.25
C GLY A 188 1.04 -13.01 8.09
N ASP A 189 0.60 -13.08 6.86
CA ASP A 189 -0.81 -13.26 6.46
C ASP A 189 -1.24 -14.72 6.70
N LYS A 190 -2.32 -14.92 7.49
CA LYS A 190 -2.87 -16.27 7.82
C LYS A 190 -3.20 -17.11 6.59
N ARG A 191 -3.52 -16.49 5.48
CA ARG A 191 -3.90 -17.18 4.23
C ARG A 191 -2.66 -17.63 3.44
N GLY A 192 -1.47 -17.16 3.81
CA GLY A 192 -0.21 -17.43 3.14
C GLY A 192 0.36 -16.23 2.39
N ARG A 193 1.05 -16.48 1.28
CA ARG A 193 1.84 -15.51 0.52
C ARG A 193 1.50 -15.59 -0.95
N GLN A 194 1.60 -14.47 -1.66
CA GLN A 194 1.45 -14.46 -3.11
C GLN A 194 2.26 -13.36 -3.78
N SER A 195 2.16 -12.10 -3.31
CA SER A 195 2.87 -10.99 -3.92
C SER A 195 3.52 -10.08 -2.90
N SER A 196 4.50 -9.30 -3.33
CA SER A 196 5.14 -8.24 -2.54
C SER A 196 5.58 -7.09 -3.44
N ALA A 197 5.72 -5.90 -2.85
CA ALA A 197 6.22 -4.74 -3.58
C ALA A 197 7.04 -3.83 -2.67
N LEU A 198 7.99 -3.13 -3.27
CA LEU A 198 8.78 -2.06 -2.67
C LEU A 198 8.75 -0.85 -3.61
N LEU A 199 8.19 0.25 -3.12
CA LEU A 199 8.22 1.55 -3.79
C LEU A 199 9.01 2.52 -2.94
N VAL A 200 10.06 3.14 -3.50
CA VAL A 200 10.78 4.26 -2.89
C VAL A 200 10.85 5.41 -3.88
N VAL A 201 10.46 6.59 -3.43
CA VAL A 201 10.55 7.81 -4.23
C VAL A 201 11.58 8.75 -3.63
N ARG A 202 12.35 9.40 -4.52
CA ARG A 202 13.37 10.40 -4.24
C ARG A 202 13.30 11.48 -5.30
N GLU A 203 13.41 12.73 -4.94
CA GLU A 203 13.40 13.82 -5.93
C GLU A 203 14.47 13.57 -7.01
N LYS A 204 14.02 13.45 -8.26
CA LYS A 204 14.87 13.13 -9.42
C LYS A 204 15.69 11.83 -9.25
N GLY A 205 15.18 10.90 -8.46
CA GLY A 205 15.85 9.62 -8.18
C GLY A 205 15.64 8.54 -9.22
N GLY A 206 14.68 8.70 -10.13
CA GLY A 206 14.37 7.72 -11.16
C GLY A 206 15.31 7.72 -12.35
N TYR A 207 15.00 6.91 -13.36
CA TYR A 207 15.84 6.70 -14.53
C TYR A 207 16.25 8.03 -15.19
N ALA A 208 17.53 8.19 -15.41
CA ALA A 208 18.15 9.40 -15.99
C ALA A 208 17.71 10.73 -15.30
N ARG A 209 17.18 10.68 -14.10
CA ARG A 209 16.66 11.80 -13.30
C ARG A 209 15.41 12.47 -13.89
N PHE A 210 14.68 11.78 -14.78
CA PHE A 210 13.48 12.33 -15.41
C PHE A 210 12.23 12.24 -14.51
N ASN A 211 12.26 11.39 -13.47
CA ASN A 211 11.16 11.23 -12.53
C ASN A 211 11.69 10.93 -11.11
N ASP A 212 10.77 10.79 -10.16
CA ASP A 212 11.10 10.59 -8.75
C ASP A 212 11.04 9.10 -8.32
N ARG A 213 10.74 8.17 -9.23
CA ARG A 213 10.59 6.75 -8.93
C ARG A 213 11.97 6.10 -8.82
N PHE A 214 12.54 6.15 -7.60
CA PHE A 214 13.90 5.66 -7.34
C PHE A 214 13.98 4.14 -7.34
N ILE A 215 13.09 3.47 -6.61
CA ILE A 215 12.94 2.01 -6.60
C ILE A 215 11.45 1.69 -6.78
N ASP A 216 11.11 0.85 -7.74
CA ASP A 216 9.78 0.28 -7.92
C ASP A 216 9.98 -1.16 -8.41
N ILE A 217 10.01 -2.08 -7.45
CA ILE A 217 10.21 -3.51 -7.71
C ILE A 217 9.09 -4.32 -7.08
N ARG A 218 8.66 -5.36 -7.80
CA ARG A 218 7.49 -6.14 -7.43
C ARG A 218 7.69 -7.62 -7.72
N ALA A 219 7.18 -8.47 -6.84
CA ALA A 219 6.95 -9.88 -7.09
C ALA A 219 5.43 -10.07 -7.16
N GLU A 220 4.87 -10.07 -8.36
CA GLU A 220 3.41 -10.02 -8.58
C GLU A 220 2.71 -11.34 -8.23
N ASP A 221 3.39 -12.46 -8.45
CA ASP A 221 2.94 -13.81 -8.07
C ASP A 221 4.15 -14.72 -7.84
N HIS A 222 4.43 -15.06 -6.58
CA HIS A 222 5.59 -15.87 -6.21
C HIS A 222 5.33 -16.69 -4.93
N LYS A 223 5.90 -17.89 -4.84
CA LYS A 223 5.77 -18.76 -3.66
C LYS A 223 6.41 -18.17 -2.40
N THR A 224 7.48 -17.39 -2.56
CA THR A 224 8.22 -16.71 -1.49
C THR A 224 8.45 -15.24 -1.87
N PRO A 225 7.39 -14.41 -1.90
CA PRO A 225 7.45 -13.07 -2.51
C PRO A 225 8.40 -12.12 -1.79
N VAL A 226 8.50 -12.18 -0.46
CA VAL A 226 9.41 -11.32 0.30
C VAL A 226 10.86 -11.70 0.03
N LYS A 227 11.18 -13.02 -0.06
CA LYS A 227 12.52 -13.48 -0.42
C LYS A 227 12.90 -13.05 -1.84
N GLU A 228 11.93 -13.11 -2.76
CA GLU A 228 12.13 -12.62 -4.14
C GLU A 228 12.34 -11.10 -4.15
N LEU A 229 11.61 -10.34 -3.36
CA LEU A 229 11.79 -8.89 -3.23
C LEU A 229 13.19 -8.52 -2.73
N VAL A 230 13.74 -9.28 -1.76
CA VAL A 230 15.14 -9.14 -1.31
C VAL A 230 16.10 -9.33 -2.48
N ARG A 231 15.95 -10.43 -3.23
CA ARG A 231 16.79 -10.73 -4.39
C ARG A 231 16.72 -9.64 -5.47
N LEU A 232 15.51 -9.12 -5.74
CA LEU A 232 15.30 -8.05 -6.71
C LEU A 232 15.90 -6.73 -6.23
N LEU A 233 15.86 -6.42 -4.92
CA LEU A 233 16.51 -5.25 -4.36
C LEU A 233 18.03 -5.32 -4.52
N GLU A 234 18.64 -6.47 -4.24
CA GLU A 234 20.08 -6.68 -4.46
C GLU A 234 20.46 -6.53 -5.94
N LEU A 235 19.64 -7.05 -6.86
CA LEU A 235 19.85 -6.88 -8.30
C LEU A 235 19.74 -5.41 -8.70
N HIS A 236 18.71 -4.69 -8.19
CA HIS A 236 18.53 -3.26 -8.42
C HIS A 236 19.77 -2.46 -7.96
N LYS A 237 20.27 -2.76 -6.76
CA LYS A 237 21.47 -2.08 -6.21
C LYS A 237 22.71 -2.32 -7.08
N LYS A 238 22.90 -3.53 -7.58
CA LYS A 238 24.00 -3.84 -8.51
C LYS A 238 23.86 -3.11 -9.84
N PHE A 239 22.65 -3.12 -10.41
CA PHE A 239 22.38 -2.52 -11.72
C PHE A 239 22.51 -0.99 -11.69
N TYR A 240 22.04 -0.36 -10.61
CA TYR A 240 22.08 1.08 -10.43
C TYR A 240 23.19 1.52 -9.46
N ALA A 241 24.32 0.81 -9.39
CA ALA A 241 25.41 1.10 -8.45
C ALA A 241 25.96 2.54 -8.55
N HIS A 242 25.89 3.15 -9.73
CA HIS A 242 26.33 4.53 -9.99
C HIS A 242 25.27 5.58 -9.69
N SER A 243 24.01 5.20 -9.43
CA SER A 243 23.01 6.14 -8.99
C SER A 243 23.33 6.59 -7.54
N HIS A 244 23.29 7.89 -7.29
CA HIS A 244 23.72 8.55 -6.04
C HIS A 244 22.86 8.14 -4.83
N ARG A 245 22.96 6.93 -4.38
CA ARG A 245 22.18 6.36 -3.29
C ARG A 245 22.56 7.09 -2.02
N ASN A 246 22.88 7.47 -1.30
CA ASN A 246 23.28 8.05 0.00
C ASN A 246 23.74 9.52 -0.05
N LYS A 247 23.27 10.33 -0.98
CA LYS A 247 23.52 11.76 -0.89
C LYS A 247 22.55 12.39 0.11
N PRO A 248 23.04 13.04 1.18
CA PRO A 248 22.18 13.76 2.10
C PRO A 248 21.45 14.88 1.37
N LEU A 249 20.25 15.22 1.87
CA LEU A 249 19.49 16.38 1.42
C LEU A 249 20.40 17.60 1.46
N LYS A 250 20.54 18.31 0.35
CA LYS A 250 21.13 19.65 0.38
C LYS A 250 20.20 20.51 1.24
N LYS A 251 20.70 20.98 2.38
CA LYS A 251 19.99 22.00 3.16
C LYS A 251 19.80 23.21 2.23
N LYS A 252 18.52 23.53 1.96
CA LYS A 252 18.15 24.81 1.34
C LYS A 252 18.27 25.91 2.37
#